data_e1f540b93b1044c47e154fcfafc12970
#
_entry.id   e1f540b93b1044c47e154fcfafc12970
#
_cell.length_a   1.000
_cell.length_b   1.000
_cell.length_c   1.000
_cell.angle_alpha   90.00
_cell.angle_beta   90.00
_cell.angle_gamma   90.00
#
_symmetry.space_group_name_H-M   'P 1'
#
loop_
_entity.id
_entity.type
_entity.pdbx_description
1 polymer ?
#
loop_
_entity_poly.entity_id
_entity_poly.type
_entity_poly.pdbx_seq_one_letter_code
_entity_poly.pdbx_strand_id
1 'polypeptide(L)'
;MKKKLGMLLAVLLTFCMTVGVFADAGKTQQVDYKTDYYMIVESPDGGVDMYSEADASSPKLNDELIPNGTAIHVEGETTDEAGQVWVYAQLHGMFGFLEENYLKPATLAEAVASELVLYGSKDANYSITVNAKEDGSVCLYKGPGKKYGTVSGGCNIANGEKLYIDTEVDTGKDGIWGHTEAGDVSGWVNIAEATNTEESTVELVPETEKEVENGSQSVQAGENISEVGKAGTEGKD
;
A
#
# COMPACT_ATOMS: atom_id res chain seq x y z
N MET A 1 -50.31 -26.50 31.65
CA MET A 1 -48.97 -25.94 31.72
C MET A 1 -48.11 -26.62 30.66
N LYS A 2 -47.89 -25.97 29.52
CA LYS A 2 -47.10 -26.51 28.41
C LYS A 2 -45.70 -25.91 28.48
N LYS A 3 -44.68 -26.70 28.82
CA LYS A 3 -43.27 -26.30 28.81
C LYS A 3 -42.82 -26.25 27.36
N LYS A 4 -42.42 -25.06 26.88
CA LYS A 4 -41.75 -24.87 25.59
C LYS A 4 -40.27 -25.17 25.79
N LEU A 5 -39.81 -26.26 25.20
CA LEU A 5 -38.42 -26.65 25.09
C LEU A 5 -37.80 -25.83 23.95
N GLY A 6 -36.99 -24.83 24.30
CA GLY A 6 -36.21 -24.04 23.34
C GLY A 6 -35.04 -24.88 22.81
N MET A 7 -35.10 -25.23 21.54
CA MET A 7 -34.01 -25.91 20.82
C MET A 7 -32.98 -24.85 20.42
N LEU A 8 -31.85 -24.84 21.15
CA LEU A 8 -30.70 -24.04 20.83
C LEU A 8 -29.98 -24.67 19.63
N LEU A 9 -30.21 -24.13 18.44
CA LEU A 9 -29.52 -24.57 17.22
C LEU A 9 -28.12 -23.96 17.24
N ALA A 10 -27.13 -24.68 17.73
CA ALA A 10 -25.73 -24.35 17.57
C ALA A 10 -25.37 -24.55 16.07
N VAL A 11 -25.29 -23.45 15.33
CA VAL A 11 -24.71 -23.46 13.99
C VAL A 11 -23.20 -23.60 14.15
N LEU A 12 -22.72 -24.83 14.06
CA LEU A 12 -21.32 -25.15 13.91
C LEU A 12 -20.93 -24.73 12.48
N LEU A 13 -20.38 -23.52 12.31
CA LEU A 13 -19.74 -23.14 11.06
C LEU A 13 -18.47 -23.98 10.92
N THR A 14 -18.64 -25.15 10.31
CA THR A 14 -17.51 -25.92 9.80
C THR A 14 -17.00 -25.14 8.60
N PHE A 15 -15.91 -24.37 8.79
CA PHE A 15 -15.13 -23.80 7.71
C PHE A 15 -14.51 -24.97 6.96
N CYS A 16 -15.25 -25.47 5.98
CA CYS A 16 -14.76 -26.46 5.03
C CYS A 16 -13.80 -25.70 4.13
N MET A 17 -12.47 -25.81 4.40
CA MET A 17 -11.47 -25.45 3.41
C MET A 17 -11.70 -26.38 2.22
N THR A 18 -12.43 -25.88 1.23
CA THR A 18 -12.56 -26.54 -0.05
C THR A 18 -11.20 -26.46 -0.72
N VAL A 19 -10.49 -27.59 -0.72
CA VAL A 19 -9.40 -27.80 -1.67
C VAL A 19 -10.05 -27.60 -3.04
N GLY A 20 -9.69 -26.50 -3.72
CA GLY A 20 -10.17 -26.23 -5.06
C GLY A 20 -9.62 -27.29 -6.00
N VAL A 21 -10.45 -28.28 -6.33
CA VAL A 21 -10.14 -29.26 -7.36
C VAL A 21 -10.55 -28.63 -8.69
N PHE A 22 -9.58 -28.12 -9.43
CA PHE A 22 -9.78 -27.75 -10.82
C PHE A 22 -9.60 -28.99 -11.68
N ALA A 23 -10.71 -29.52 -12.19
CA ALA A 23 -10.69 -30.68 -13.05
C ALA A 23 -10.79 -30.24 -14.50
N ASP A 24 -9.64 -30.21 -15.20
CA ASP A 24 -9.63 -30.38 -16.64
C ASP A 24 -8.90 -31.69 -16.98
N ALA A 25 -9.55 -32.51 -17.81
CA ALA A 25 -9.02 -33.72 -18.45
C ALA A 25 -8.25 -34.72 -17.54
N GLY A 26 -8.65 -34.85 -16.28
CA GLY A 26 -8.13 -35.90 -15.39
C GLY A 26 -6.87 -35.56 -14.60
N LYS A 27 -6.42 -34.31 -14.63
CA LYS A 27 -5.28 -33.80 -13.85
C LYS A 27 -5.79 -32.97 -12.67
N THR A 28 -5.59 -33.46 -11.45
CA THR A 28 -5.85 -32.71 -10.24
C THR A 28 -4.55 -32.02 -9.82
N GLN A 29 -4.43 -30.72 -10.04
CA GLN A 29 -3.33 -29.94 -9.47
C GLN A 29 -3.63 -29.67 -7.99
N GLN A 30 -2.73 -30.08 -7.11
CA GLN A 30 -2.84 -29.83 -5.68
C GLN A 30 -2.03 -28.58 -5.34
N VAL A 31 -2.70 -27.49 -4.97
CA VAL A 31 -2.06 -26.27 -4.48
C VAL A 31 -1.84 -26.37 -2.98
N ASP A 32 -0.64 -26.10 -2.50
CA ASP A 32 -0.37 -25.91 -1.07
C ASP A 32 -0.62 -24.45 -0.69
N TYR A 33 -1.76 -24.16 -0.07
CA TYR A 33 -2.19 -22.83 0.37
C TYR A 33 -1.60 -22.40 1.72
N LYS A 34 -0.47 -22.94 2.14
CA LYS A 34 0.17 -22.60 3.43
C LYS A 34 1.31 -21.60 3.30
N THR A 35 1.45 -20.99 2.15
CA THR A 35 2.51 -20.02 1.89
C THR A 35 2.05 -18.61 2.32
N ASP A 36 2.98 -17.83 2.84
CA ASP A 36 2.78 -16.43 3.25
C ASP A 36 4.13 -15.70 3.11
N TYR A 37 4.51 -15.40 1.87
CA TYR A 37 5.75 -14.71 1.56
C TYR A 37 5.59 -13.83 0.30
N TYR A 38 6.60 -13.02 0.01
CA TYR A 38 6.60 -12.10 -1.13
C TYR A 38 7.63 -12.49 -2.17
N MET A 39 7.28 -12.23 -3.41
CA MET A 39 8.18 -12.25 -4.55
C MET A 39 8.02 -10.98 -5.37
N ILE A 40 9.01 -10.65 -6.21
CA ILE A 40 8.98 -9.51 -7.12
C ILE A 40 9.12 -10.04 -8.54
N VAL A 41 8.30 -9.55 -9.46
CA VAL A 41 8.41 -9.88 -10.88
C VAL A 41 9.75 -9.42 -11.43
N GLU A 42 10.53 -10.35 -11.99
CA GLU A 42 11.85 -10.12 -12.61
C GLU A 42 12.00 -11.02 -13.85
N SER A 43 11.39 -10.60 -14.95
CA SER A 43 11.37 -11.32 -16.22
C SER A 43 12.24 -10.61 -17.26
N PRO A 44 12.98 -11.34 -18.12
CA PRO A 44 13.71 -10.75 -19.24
C PRO A 44 12.81 -10.07 -20.28
N ASP A 45 11.54 -10.45 -20.33
CA ASP A 45 10.54 -9.90 -21.25
C ASP A 45 9.85 -8.62 -20.71
N GLY A 46 10.29 -8.13 -19.54
CA GLY A 46 9.77 -6.90 -18.92
C GLY A 46 8.53 -7.10 -18.07
N GLY A 47 8.01 -8.31 -17.98
CA GLY A 47 6.83 -8.66 -17.18
C GLY A 47 6.43 -10.11 -17.36
N VAL A 48 5.33 -10.51 -16.72
CA VAL A 48 4.80 -11.88 -16.75
C VAL A 48 3.31 -11.90 -17.01
N ASP A 49 2.84 -13.04 -17.50
CA ASP A 49 1.41 -13.35 -17.57
C ASP A 49 0.95 -14.05 -16.29
N MET A 50 -0.32 -13.86 -15.94
CA MET A 50 -1.03 -14.63 -14.93
C MET A 50 -1.98 -15.59 -15.64
N TYR A 51 -2.01 -16.85 -15.24
CA TYR A 51 -2.75 -17.92 -15.87
C TYR A 51 -3.88 -18.44 -14.98
N SER A 52 -4.95 -18.95 -15.60
CA SER A 52 -6.07 -19.54 -14.86
C SER A 52 -5.73 -20.85 -14.17
N GLU A 53 -4.71 -21.56 -14.67
CA GLU A 53 -4.18 -22.82 -14.15
C GLU A 53 -2.66 -22.77 -14.15
N ALA A 54 -2.01 -23.67 -13.41
CA ALA A 54 -0.55 -23.85 -13.42
C ALA A 54 -0.06 -24.52 -14.72
N ASP A 55 -0.38 -23.91 -15.84
CA ASP A 55 -0.07 -24.36 -17.20
C ASP A 55 -0.04 -23.14 -18.14
N ALA A 56 1.11 -22.92 -18.81
CA ALA A 56 1.28 -21.82 -19.76
C ALA A 56 0.38 -21.92 -21.00
N SER A 57 -0.25 -23.06 -21.25
CA SER A 57 -1.26 -23.21 -22.30
C SER A 57 -2.68 -22.83 -21.85
N SER A 58 -2.90 -22.60 -20.57
CA SER A 58 -4.17 -22.20 -20.01
C SER A 58 -4.50 -20.73 -20.33
N PRO A 59 -5.75 -20.28 -20.22
CA PRO A 59 -6.12 -18.91 -20.47
C PRO A 59 -5.36 -17.92 -19.60
N LYS A 60 -4.84 -16.85 -20.20
CA LYS A 60 -4.28 -15.70 -19.51
C LYS A 60 -5.40 -14.89 -18.86
N LEU A 61 -5.16 -14.37 -17.66
CA LEU A 61 -6.11 -13.58 -16.90
C LEU A 61 -5.88 -12.07 -17.05
N ASN A 62 -4.69 -11.67 -17.51
CA ASN A 62 -4.30 -10.29 -17.75
C ASN A 62 -4.25 -9.99 -19.26
N ASP A 63 -4.67 -8.78 -19.65
CA ASP A 63 -4.58 -8.29 -21.04
C ASP A 63 -3.19 -7.73 -21.34
N GLU A 64 -2.49 -7.18 -20.35
CA GLU A 64 -1.15 -6.62 -20.42
C GLU A 64 -0.24 -7.33 -19.42
N LEU A 65 1.05 -7.46 -19.75
CA LEU A 65 2.01 -8.09 -18.84
C LEU A 65 2.02 -7.39 -17.47
N ILE A 66 2.08 -8.20 -16.42
CA ILE A 66 2.35 -7.72 -15.07
C ILE A 66 3.81 -7.28 -15.04
N PRO A 67 4.11 -5.99 -14.88
CA PRO A 67 5.44 -5.45 -15.13
C PRO A 67 6.47 -5.89 -14.09
N ASN A 68 7.74 -5.88 -14.49
CA ASN A 68 8.87 -6.06 -13.55
C ASN A 68 8.79 -5.04 -12.42
N GLY A 69 9.09 -5.48 -11.21
CA GLY A 69 8.99 -4.67 -10.00
C GLY A 69 7.66 -4.82 -9.27
N THR A 70 6.64 -5.44 -9.88
CA THR A 70 5.38 -5.75 -9.18
C THR A 70 5.63 -6.74 -8.05
N ALA A 71 5.15 -6.44 -6.85
CA ALA A 71 5.20 -7.35 -5.73
C ALA A 71 4.05 -8.35 -5.78
N ILE A 72 4.37 -9.60 -5.61
CA ILE A 72 3.44 -10.73 -5.55
C ILE A 72 3.42 -11.26 -4.12
N HIS A 73 2.24 -11.28 -3.49
CA HIS A 73 2.02 -12.02 -2.25
C HIS A 73 1.64 -13.45 -2.62
N VAL A 74 2.51 -14.39 -2.28
CA VAL A 74 2.32 -15.81 -2.62
C VAL A 74 1.43 -16.47 -1.58
N GLU A 75 0.25 -16.90 -2.00
CA GLU A 75 -0.75 -17.56 -1.16
C GLU A 75 -0.74 -19.08 -1.32
N GLY A 76 -0.08 -19.58 -2.34
CA GLY A 76 0.03 -21.02 -2.60
C GLY A 76 1.05 -21.36 -3.65
N GLU A 77 1.46 -22.63 -3.67
CA GLU A 77 2.40 -23.19 -4.64
C GLU A 77 1.88 -24.52 -5.19
N THR A 78 2.27 -24.81 -6.42
CA THR A 78 2.10 -26.13 -7.04
C THR A 78 3.23 -26.40 -8.01
N THR A 79 3.41 -27.66 -8.38
CA THR A 79 4.40 -28.08 -9.38
C THR A 79 3.67 -28.82 -10.49
N ASP A 80 3.93 -28.46 -11.74
CA ASP A 80 3.36 -29.15 -12.89
C ASP A 80 4.10 -30.49 -13.17
N GLU A 81 3.61 -31.24 -14.18
CA GLU A 81 4.19 -32.53 -14.55
C GLU A 81 5.63 -32.46 -15.10
N ALA A 82 6.03 -31.26 -15.57
CA ALA A 82 7.37 -31.02 -16.07
C ALA A 82 8.35 -30.65 -14.94
N GLY A 83 7.84 -30.46 -13.71
CA GLY A 83 8.62 -30.05 -12.55
C GLY A 83 8.77 -28.52 -12.44
N GLN A 84 8.02 -27.75 -13.23
CA GLN A 84 7.98 -26.29 -13.12
C GLN A 84 7.14 -25.90 -11.89
N VAL A 85 7.69 -25.02 -11.06
CA VAL A 85 6.97 -24.46 -9.91
C VAL A 85 6.12 -23.27 -10.36
N TRP A 86 4.89 -23.24 -9.86
CA TRP A 86 3.92 -22.18 -10.07
C TRP A 86 3.48 -21.61 -8.74
N VAL A 87 3.40 -20.31 -8.63
CA VAL A 87 2.87 -19.62 -7.44
C VAL A 87 1.43 -19.17 -7.71
N TYR A 88 0.58 -19.35 -6.70
CA TYR A 88 -0.79 -18.86 -6.71
C TYR A 88 -0.86 -17.55 -5.93
N ALA A 89 -1.47 -16.56 -6.52
CA ALA A 89 -1.57 -15.23 -5.95
C ALA A 89 -2.85 -14.50 -6.35
N GLN A 90 -3.19 -13.48 -5.56
CA GLN A 90 -4.19 -12.48 -5.92
C GLN A 90 -3.52 -11.20 -6.39
N LEU A 91 -3.92 -10.68 -7.55
CA LEU A 91 -3.47 -9.40 -8.05
C LEU A 91 -4.62 -8.65 -8.74
N HIS A 92 -4.88 -7.40 -8.35
CA HIS A 92 -5.96 -6.56 -8.91
C HIS A 92 -7.34 -7.25 -8.96
N GLY A 93 -7.65 -8.04 -7.95
CA GLY A 93 -8.92 -8.79 -7.87
C GLY A 93 -8.97 -10.08 -8.71
N MET A 94 -7.92 -10.41 -9.44
CA MET A 94 -7.74 -11.68 -10.15
C MET A 94 -7.01 -12.68 -9.26
N PHE A 95 -7.39 -13.94 -9.37
CA PHE A 95 -6.70 -15.06 -8.72
C PHE A 95 -6.14 -15.98 -9.78
N GLY A 96 -4.87 -16.31 -9.72
CA GLY A 96 -4.26 -17.14 -10.75
C GLY A 96 -2.83 -17.55 -10.42
N PHE A 97 -2.21 -18.13 -11.43
CA PHE A 97 -0.88 -18.73 -11.34
C PHE A 97 0.15 -17.93 -12.14
N LEU A 98 1.35 -17.81 -11.57
CA LEU A 98 2.53 -17.24 -12.22
C LEU A 98 3.66 -18.28 -12.17
N GLU A 99 4.49 -18.29 -13.22
CA GLU A 99 5.69 -19.12 -13.23
C GLU A 99 6.72 -18.57 -12.25
N GLU A 100 7.15 -19.38 -11.26
CA GLU A 100 8.09 -18.97 -10.22
C GLU A 100 9.45 -18.51 -10.76
N ASN A 101 9.92 -19.11 -11.87
CA ASN A 101 11.21 -18.79 -12.48
C ASN A 101 11.35 -17.36 -13.01
N TYR A 102 10.26 -16.61 -13.13
CA TYR A 102 10.22 -15.19 -13.47
C TYR A 102 10.00 -14.29 -12.25
N LEU A 103 10.10 -14.84 -11.07
CA LEU A 103 9.89 -14.13 -9.81
C LEU A 103 11.14 -14.25 -8.93
N LYS A 104 11.45 -13.19 -8.21
CA LYS A 104 12.55 -13.12 -7.25
C LYS A 104 12.00 -13.10 -5.83
N PRO A 105 12.47 -13.99 -4.93
CA PRO A 105 12.09 -13.92 -3.51
C PRO A 105 12.41 -12.55 -2.90
N ALA A 106 11.52 -12.05 -2.08
CA ALA A 106 11.64 -10.75 -1.43
C ALA A 106 11.10 -10.76 -0.01
N THR A 107 11.66 -9.93 0.84
CA THR A 107 11.06 -9.55 2.11
C THR A 107 9.89 -8.60 1.88
N LEU A 108 9.01 -8.45 2.86
CA LEU A 108 7.93 -7.45 2.82
C LEU A 108 8.47 -6.04 2.50
N ALA A 109 9.58 -5.63 3.15
CA ALA A 109 10.16 -4.31 2.94
C ALA A 109 10.70 -4.12 1.51
N GLU A 110 11.33 -5.14 0.92
CA GLU A 110 11.79 -5.12 -0.46
C GLU A 110 10.63 -5.09 -1.46
N ALA A 111 9.57 -5.84 -1.20
CA ALA A 111 8.35 -5.85 -2.00
C ALA A 111 7.68 -4.48 -2.02
N VAL A 112 7.50 -3.84 -0.86
CA VAL A 112 6.97 -2.48 -0.75
C VAL A 112 7.87 -1.49 -1.48
N ALA A 113 9.18 -1.51 -1.22
CA ALA A 113 10.12 -0.60 -1.85
C ALA A 113 10.13 -0.73 -3.39
N SER A 114 10.01 -1.95 -3.91
CA SER A 114 9.93 -2.21 -5.35
C SER A 114 8.71 -1.55 -5.99
N GLU A 115 7.54 -1.66 -5.37
CA GLU A 115 6.33 -1.03 -5.90
C GLU A 115 6.32 0.49 -5.77
N LEU A 116 6.89 1.04 -4.70
CA LEU A 116 7.04 2.50 -4.58
C LEU A 116 7.92 3.07 -5.71
N VAL A 117 8.94 2.32 -6.14
CA VAL A 117 9.75 2.69 -7.31
C VAL A 117 8.98 2.49 -8.62
N LEU A 118 8.29 1.35 -8.78
CA LEU A 118 7.54 1.02 -9.99
C LEU A 118 6.46 2.05 -10.30
N TYR A 119 5.68 2.43 -9.31
CA TYR A 119 4.55 3.33 -9.46
C TYR A 119 4.92 4.82 -9.28
N GLY A 120 6.12 5.11 -8.78
CA GLY A 120 6.59 6.48 -8.59
C GLY A 120 5.91 7.17 -7.41
N SER A 121 6.27 6.77 -6.18
CA SER A 121 5.80 7.48 -4.98
C SER A 121 6.29 8.93 -4.97
N LYS A 122 5.50 9.81 -4.40
CA LYS A 122 5.80 11.25 -4.28
C LYS A 122 5.58 11.73 -2.85
N ASP A 123 6.35 12.73 -2.45
CA ASP A 123 6.12 13.44 -1.19
C ASP A 123 4.73 14.09 -1.23
N ALA A 124 4.01 13.97 -0.13
CA ALA A 124 2.70 14.56 0.06
C ALA A 124 2.72 15.43 1.33
N ASN A 125 1.81 16.40 1.38
CA ASN A 125 1.73 17.34 2.51
C ASN A 125 0.28 17.81 2.63
N TYR A 126 -0.61 16.91 3.01
CA TYR A 126 -2.00 17.26 3.21
C TYR A 126 -2.65 16.35 4.27
N SER A 127 -3.81 16.76 4.76
CA SER A 127 -4.61 15.95 5.68
C SER A 127 -5.92 15.53 5.04
N ILE A 128 -6.33 14.31 5.36
CA ILE A 128 -7.68 13.81 5.08
C ILE A 128 -8.45 13.65 6.38
N THR A 129 -9.77 13.73 6.30
CA THR A 129 -10.67 13.35 7.40
C THR A 129 -11.31 12.02 7.04
N VAL A 130 -11.17 11.04 7.92
CA VAL A 130 -11.77 9.72 7.71
C VAL A 130 -13.30 9.84 7.66
N ASN A 131 -13.87 9.30 6.59
CA ASN A 131 -15.31 9.23 6.32
C ASN A 131 -15.66 7.92 5.59
N ALA A 132 -15.23 6.80 6.15
CA ALA A 132 -15.44 5.47 5.57
C ALA A 132 -16.93 5.11 5.48
N LYS A 133 -17.33 4.48 4.36
CA LYS A 133 -18.74 4.13 4.09
C LYS A 133 -19.27 3.01 4.96
N GLU A 134 -18.51 1.92 5.07
CA GLU A 134 -19.02 0.69 5.65
C GLU A 134 -18.89 0.70 7.18
N ASP A 135 -17.84 0.23 7.75
CA ASP A 135 -17.76 0.05 9.20
C ASP A 135 -17.48 1.32 10.01
N GLY A 136 -17.50 2.51 9.37
CA GLY A 136 -17.21 3.79 10.03
C GLY A 136 -15.77 3.92 10.50
N SER A 137 -14.87 3.11 9.95
CA SER A 137 -13.43 3.10 10.26
C SER A 137 -12.60 2.57 9.11
N VAL A 138 -11.30 2.84 9.14
CA VAL A 138 -10.31 2.29 8.20
C VAL A 138 -9.17 1.59 8.92
N CYS A 139 -8.40 0.81 8.16
CA CYS A 139 -7.15 0.17 8.63
C CYS A 139 -5.94 0.76 7.92
N LEU A 140 -4.80 0.77 8.60
CA LEU A 140 -3.49 0.96 8.00
C LEU A 140 -2.92 -0.39 7.57
N TYR A 141 -2.28 -0.38 6.41
CA TYR A 141 -1.62 -1.54 5.81
C TYR A 141 -0.10 -1.38 5.85
N LYS A 142 0.63 -2.48 5.79
CA LYS A 142 2.10 -2.48 5.84
C LYS A 142 2.76 -1.99 4.55
N GLY A 143 1.97 -1.81 3.48
CA GLY A 143 2.39 -1.31 2.18
C GLY A 143 1.19 -0.77 1.41
N PRO A 144 1.41 -0.16 0.22
CA PRO A 144 0.34 0.46 -0.57
C PRO A 144 -0.49 -0.60 -1.31
N GLY A 145 -1.31 -1.35 -0.56
CA GLY A 145 -2.16 -2.42 -1.09
C GLY A 145 -2.63 -3.38 0.00
N LYS A 146 -3.83 -3.93 -0.17
CA LYS A 146 -4.40 -4.90 0.79
C LYS A 146 -3.59 -6.19 0.89
N LYS A 147 -2.86 -6.57 -0.15
CA LYS A 147 -1.97 -7.72 -0.19
C LYS A 147 -0.86 -7.69 0.86
N TYR A 148 -0.51 -6.51 1.38
CA TYR A 148 0.51 -6.37 2.41
C TYR A 148 0.01 -6.65 3.84
N GLY A 149 -1.30 -6.89 4.00
CA GLY A 149 -1.91 -7.09 5.30
C GLY A 149 -1.91 -5.84 6.19
N THR A 150 -2.70 -5.87 7.23
CA THR A 150 -2.84 -4.72 8.14
C THR A 150 -1.67 -4.61 9.13
N VAL A 151 -1.40 -3.38 9.55
CA VAL A 151 -0.47 -3.11 10.65
C VAL A 151 -1.14 -3.50 11.98
N SER A 152 -0.38 -4.14 12.88
CA SER A 152 -0.88 -4.47 14.22
C SER A 152 -1.26 -3.19 14.97
N GLY A 153 -2.51 -3.12 15.44
CA GLY A 153 -3.04 -1.92 16.09
C GLY A 153 -3.44 -0.79 15.13
N GLY A 154 -3.25 -0.95 13.83
CA GLY A 154 -3.55 0.05 12.81
C GLY A 154 -4.98 0.02 12.26
N CYS A 155 -5.89 -0.76 12.86
CA CYS A 155 -7.30 -0.77 12.48
C CYS A 155 -8.18 0.01 13.47
N ASN A 156 -9.43 0.28 13.06
CA ASN A 156 -10.43 1.06 13.81
C ASN A 156 -10.13 2.57 13.91
N ILE A 157 -9.47 3.13 12.88
CA ILE A 157 -9.34 4.59 12.76
C ILE A 157 -10.73 5.12 12.36
N ALA A 158 -11.38 5.81 13.30
CA ALA A 158 -12.81 6.13 13.21
C ALA A 158 -13.10 7.30 12.27
N ASN A 159 -14.35 7.37 11.78
CA ASN A 159 -14.85 8.53 11.07
C ASN A 159 -14.68 9.81 11.92
N GLY A 160 -14.23 10.89 11.28
CA GLY A 160 -13.91 12.16 11.90
C GLY A 160 -12.46 12.31 12.35
N GLU A 161 -11.67 11.23 12.41
CA GLU A 161 -10.23 11.33 12.67
C GLU A 161 -9.50 11.94 11.48
N LYS A 162 -8.46 12.72 11.76
CA LYS A 162 -7.60 13.34 10.74
C LYS A 162 -6.31 12.53 10.59
N LEU A 163 -5.99 12.20 9.35
CA LEU A 163 -4.74 11.55 8.98
C LEU A 163 -3.93 12.53 8.13
N TYR A 164 -2.67 12.75 8.52
CA TYR A 164 -1.71 13.52 7.74
C TYR A 164 -0.99 12.60 6.77
N ILE A 165 -1.07 12.91 5.48
CA ILE A 165 -0.44 12.12 4.41
C ILE A 165 0.90 12.75 4.07
N ASP A 166 1.97 12.01 4.33
CA ASP A 166 3.36 12.44 4.06
C ASP A 166 3.90 11.92 2.72
N THR A 167 3.40 10.78 2.27
CA THR A 167 3.79 10.14 1.01
C THR A 167 2.55 9.61 0.31
N GLU A 168 2.50 9.72 -1.01
CA GLU A 168 1.39 9.20 -1.83
C GLU A 168 1.94 8.36 -2.99
N VAL A 169 1.21 7.32 -3.36
CA VAL A 169 1.46 6.51 -4.54
C VAL A 169 0.15 6.10 -5.20
N ASP A 170 0.08 6.24 -6.53
CA ASP A 170 -1.01 5.73 -7.34
C ASP A 170 -0.63 4.35 -7.89
N THR A 171 -1.23 3.31 -7.38
CA THR A 171 -0.98 1.92 -7.79
C THR A 171 -1.88 1.46 -8.94
N GLY A 172 -2.53 2.39 -9.62
CA GLY A 172 -3.42 2.12 -10.75
C GLY A 172 -4.71 1.43 -10.33
N LYS A 173 -4.88 0.16 -10.68
CA LYS A 173 -6.13 -0.60 -10.41
C LYS A 173 -6.44 -0.75 -8.91
N ASP A 174 -5.43 -0.69 -8.04
CA ASP A 174 -5.64 -0.79 -6.58
C ASP A 174 -5.81 0.59 -5.92
N GLY A 175 -5.79 1.67 -6.72
CA GLY A 175 -6.11 3.03 -6.32
C GLY A 175 -4.94 3.81 -5.70
N ILE A 176 -5.26 4.96 -5.12
CA ILE A 176 -4.29 5.85 -4.49
C ILE A 176 -4.15 5.51 -3.02
N TRP A 177 -2.90 5.36 -2.58
CA TRP A 177 -2.53 5.05 -1.22
C TRP A 177 -1.69 6.16 -0.61
N GLY A 178 -2.05 6.56 0.60
CA GLY A 178 -1.33 7.55 1.39
C GLY A 178 -0.63 6.90 2.58
N HIS A 179 0.65 7.25 2.80
CA HIS A 179 1.35 6.89 4.01
C HIS A 179 1.02 7.90 5.12
N THR A 180 0.82 7.40 6.33
CA THR A 180 0.42 8.22 7.47
C THR A 180 0.88 7.62 8.80
N GLU A 181 0.90 8.45 9.82
CA GLU A 181 1.03 8.03 11.22
C GLU A 181 -0.28 8.33 11.96
N ALA A 182 -0.79 7.34 12.67
CA ALA A 182 -1.97 7.46 13.53
C ALA A 182 -1.62 6.97 14.95
N GLY A 183 -1.41 7.92 15.86
CA GLY A 183 -0.86 7.64 17.19
C GLY A 183 0.56 7.08 17.09
N ASP A 184 0.78 5.88 17.64
CA ASP A 184 2.09 5.19 17.59
C ASP A 184 2.22 4.21 16.42
N VAL A 185 1.27 4.23 15.47
CA VAL A 185 1.20 3.28 14.36
C VAL A 185 1.41 4.01 13.04
N SER A 186 2.32 3.50 12.21
CA SER A 186 2.59 4.02 10.87
C SER A 186 2.18 2.99 9.82
N GLY A 187 1.65 3.46 8.68
CA GLY A 187 1.24 2.58 7.59
C GLY A 187 0.54 3.30 6.45
N TRP A 188 -0.02 2.53 5.55
CA TRP A 188 -0.66 2.99 4.32
C TRP A 188 -2.18 2.87 4.43
N VAL A 189 -2.89 3.90 3.98
CA VAL A 189 -4.35 3.92 3.89
C VAL A 189 -4.78 4.13 2.45
N ASN A 190 -5.83 3.44 2.00
CA ASN A 190 -6.45 3.74 0.72
C ASN A 190 -7.25 5.05 0.83
N ILE A 191 -6.87 6.05 0.03
CA ILE A 191 -7.45 7.41 0.11
C ILE A 191 -8.94 7.40 -0.22
N ALA A 192 -9.35 6.66 -1.25
CA ALA A 192 -10.76 6.60 -1.66
C ALA A 192 -11.65 5.92 -0.60
N GLU A 193 -11.17 4.84 0.01
CA GLU A 193 -11.87 4.16 1.11
C GLU A 193 -11.97 5.07 2.35
N ALA A 194 -10.88 5.78 2.67
CA ALA A 194 -10.82 6.64 3.83
C ALA A 194 -11.70 7.89 3.71
N THR A 195 -11.86 8.44 2.50
CA THR A 195 -12.61 9.70 2.29
C THR A 195 -14.02 9.48 1.74
N ASN A 196 -14.37 8.25 1.38
CA ASN A 196 -15.65 7.92 0.73
C ASN A 196 -15.88 8.71 -0.58
N THR A 197 -14.82 8.96 -1.31
CA THR A 197 -14.84 9.65 -2.59
C THR A 197 -14.51 8.68 -3.71
N GLU A 198 -15.37 8.62 -4.71
CA GLU A 198 -15.07 7.88 -5.95
C GLU A 198 -14.11 8.68 -6.86
N GLU A 199 -13.96 9.99 -6.58
CA GLU A 199 -12.96 10.88 -7.16
C GLU A 199 -12.35 11.74 -6.04
N SER A 200 -11.03 11.73 -5.95
CA SER A 200 -10.28 12.48 -4.94
C SER A 200 -10.35 13.99 -5.22
N THR A 201 -11.28 14.67 -4.58
CA THR A 201 -11.13 16.12 -4.34
C THR A 201 -10.37 16.30 -3.03
N VAL A 202 -9.06 16.22 -3.10
CA VAL A 202 -8.19 16.52 -1.97
C VAL A 202 -8.21 18.03 -1.76
N GLU A 203 -8.78 18.49 -0.67
CA GLU A 203 -8.66 19.88 -0.24
C GLU A 203 -7.26 20.07 0.34
N LEU A 204 -6.35 20.63 -0.46
CA LEU A 204 -5.02 21.01 -0.01
C LEU A 204 -5.16 22.16 0.99
N VAL A 205 -5.05 21.88 2.27
CA VAL A 205 -4.90 22.89 3.31
C VAL A 205 -3.40 23.10 3.49
N PRO A 206 -2.82 24.20 2.98
CA PRO A 206 -1.42 24.49 3.23
C PRO A 206 -1.24 24.74 4.73
N GLU A 207 -0.38 24.00 5.39
CA GLU A 207 0.06 24.36 6.75
C GLU A 207 0.75 25.70 6.67
N THR A 208 0.14 26.72 7.28
CA THR A 208 0.79 28.01 7.54
C THR A 208 1.98 27.74 8.44
N GLU A 209 3.14 28.25 7.98
CA GLU A 209 4.42 28.25 8.68
C GLU A 209 4.23 28.53 10.18
N LYS A 210 4.82 27.69 11.01
CA LYS A 210 5.00 27.98 12.43
C LYS A 210 5.86 29.23 12.55
N GLU A 211 5.25 30.35 12.91
CA GLU A 211 5.96 31.54 13.34
C GLU A 211 6.92 31.17 14.48
N VAL A 212 8.19 31.22 14.18
CA VAL A 212 9.24 31.20 15.19
C VAL A 212 9.20 32.55 15.87
N GLU A 213 8.55 32.65 17.01
CA GLU A 213 8.57 33.78 17.90
C GLU A 213 10.00 33.95 18.46
N ASN A 214 10.81 34.75 17.75
CA ASN A 214 12.12 35.10 18.21
C ASN A 214 11.98 36.44 18.98
N GLY A 215 11.87 36.30 20.30
CA GLY A 215 11.85 37.41 21.24
C GLY A 215 13.11 38.26 21.13
N SER A 216 13.04 39.37 20.42
CA SER A 216 14.08 40.37 20.41
C SER A 216 13.73 41.48 21.42
N GLN A 217 14.44 41.47 22.52
CA GLN A 217 14.45 42.57 23.49
C GLN A 217 14.95 43.86 22.84
N SER A 218 14.11 44.86 22.93
CA SER A 218 14.45 46.25 22.65
C SER A 218 15.44 46.80 23.68
N VAL A 219 16.58 47.33 23.23
CA VAL A 219 17.38 48.29 24.00
C VAL A 219 17.44 49.61 23.23
N GLN A 220 16.79 50.63 23.78
CA GLN A 220 16.94 52.04 23.42
C GLN A 220 18.27 52.59 23.91
N ALA A 221 18.90 53.42 23.12
CA ALA A 221 19.59 54.68 23.42
C ALA A 221 20.64 54.93 22.33
N GLY A 222 20.65 56.02 21.66
CA GLY A 222 20.89 57.38 22.01
C GLY A 222 21.63 58.01 20.87
N GLU A 223 21.19 59.17 20.50
CA GLU A 223 21.75 60.17 19.56
C GLU A 223 23.28 60.37 19.62
N ASN A 224 23.95 60.62 18.53
CA ASN A 224 24.37 61.98 18.13
C ASN A 224 25.47 61.99 17.03
N ILE A 225 25.20 62.70 15.93
CA ILE A 225 25.86 63.86 15.27
C ILE A 225 27.35 63.76 14.86
N SER A 226 27.52 64.21 13.63
CA SER A 226 28.68 64.96 13.01
C SER A 226 29.62 64.11 12.17
N GLU A 227 29.51 64.30 10.90
CA GLU A 227 30.14 65.29 9.99
C GLU A 227 31.65 65.09 9.71
N VAL A 228 31.93 65.13 8.41
CA VAL A 228 33.11 65.72 7.73
C VAL A 228 34.34 64.83 7.49
N GLY A 229 34.66 64.78 6.20
CA GLY A 229 36.04 64.89 5.73
C GLY A 229 36.48 63.75 4.78
N LYS A 230 36.17 63.83 3.53
CA LYS A 230 36.97 64.23 2.38
C LYS A 230 38.41 63.65 2.25
N ALA A 231 38.55 63.05 1.10
CA ALA A 231 39.72 63.00 0.22
C ALA A 231 40.84 62.00 0.54
N GLY A 232 41.16 61.22 -0.44
CA GLY A 232 42.41 61.41 -1.18
C GLY A 232 43.14 60.15 -1.51
N THR A 233 43.14 59.85 -2.79
CA THR A 233 44.29 59.53 -3.66
C THR A 233 45.16 58.31 -3.36
N GLU A 234 45.19 57.49 -4.40
CA GLU A 234 46.34 57.02 -5.16
C GLU A 234 47.40 56.11 -4.50
N GLY A 235 47.68 55.06 -5.24
CA GLY A 235 49.06 54.65 -5.59
C GLY A 235 49.28 53.16 -5.45
N LYS A 236 49.28 52.49 -6.58
CA LYS A 236 50.37 51.69 -7.13
C LYS A 236 51.36 51.09 -6.11
N ASP A 237 51.43 49.76 -6.13
CA ASP A 237 52.37 48.91 -6.88
C ASP A 237 51.91 47.44 -6.84
#